data_7d5f0c6373e6f3b1b08c0a014ba19579
#
_entry.id   7d5f0c6373e6f3b1b08c0a014ba19579
#
_cell.length_a   1.000
_cell.length_b   1.000
_cell.length_c   1.000
_cell.angle_alpha   90.00
_cell.angle_beta   90.00
_cell.angle_gamma   90.00
#
_symmetry.space_group_name_H-M   'P 1'
#
loop_
_entity.id
_entity.type
_entity.pdbx_description
1 polymer ?
#
loop_
_entity_poly.entity_id
_entity_poly.type
_entity_poly.pdbx_seq_one_letter_code
_entity_poly.pdbx_strand_id
1 'polypeptide(L)'
;MTGIGSQTINDLLNNKITLNLALIFLVLKLFLTTLCIRMGLVGGIFAPALFLGASLGVVSAGLGTLLSENVNPFLIILSSMAALGSCIIGGPIANVLIVFELTSNYQAALSAGVCIVVATIVSSQLIGQSTFDQLLNNRNIDITVGRDILFLQRKKIKEIVDKDFLKIDGNITVKEAIEMFKTFECSEAYYVG
;
A
#
# COMPACT_ATOMS: atom_id res chain seq x y z
N MET A 1 27.15 9.09 4.90
CA MET A 1 25.77 8.74 4.54
C MET A 1 24.81 9.61 5.34
N THR A 2 24.71 10.85 4.98
CA THR A 2 23.79 11.80 5.63
C THR A 2 22.55 11.97 4.74
N GLY A 3 21.36 11.90 5.31
CA GLY A 3 20.09 12.11 4.61
C GLY A 3 19.48 10.86 3.96
N ILE A 4 18.61 11.07 2.97
CA ILE A 4 17.79 10.04 2.28
C ILE A 4 18.66 9.05 1.46
N GLY A 5 19.93 9.38 1.21
CA GLY A 5 20.84 8.54 0.42
C GLY A 5 20.68 8.70 -1.09
N SER A 6 20.12 9.83 -1.56
CA SER A 6 19.88 10.10 -2.98
C SER A 6 21.16 10.08 -3.82
N GLN A 7 22.26 10.61 -3.29
CA GLN A 7 23.56 10.55 -3.97
C GLN A 7 24.04 9.11 -4.15
N THR A 8 23.91 8.29 -3.10
CA THR A 8 24.29 6.87 -3.16
C THR A 8 23.41 6.08 -4.12
N ILE A 9 22.10 6.39 -4.20
CA ILE A 9 21.20 5.81 -5.20
C ILE A 9 21.67 6.17 -6.61
N ASN A 10 22.04 7.41 -6.84
CA ASN A 10 22.56 7.86 -8.14
C ASN A 10 23.88 7.17 -8.50
N ASP A 11 24.76 6.97 -7.53
CA ASP A 11 26.00 6.22 -7.72
C ASP A 11 25.77 4.73 -8.00
N LEU A 12 24.74 4.12 -7.36
CA LEU A 12 24.29 2.75 -7.63
C LEU A 12 23.73 2.63 -9.05
N LEU A 13 22.86 3.55 -9.48
CA LEU A 13 22.29 3.58 -10.82
C LEU A 13 23.35 3.73 -11.91
N ASN A 14 24.38 4.53 -11.66
CA ASN A 14 25.50 4.72 -12.59
C ASN A 14 26.59 3.63 -12.49
N ASN A 15 26.33 2.55 -11.74
CA ASN A 15 27.24 1.42 -11.55
C ASN A 15 28.64 1.84 -11.07
N LYS A 16 28.73 2.91 -10.26
CA LYS A 16 29.98 3.39 -9.66
C LYS A 16 30.36 2.67 -8.37
N ILE A 17 29.44 1.85 -7.84
CA ILE A 17 29.60 1.14 -6.57
C ILE A 17 29.95 -0.32 -6.84
N THR A 18 31.02 -0.82 -6.21
CA THR A 18 31.43 -2.21 -6.33
C THR A 18 30.41 -3.14 -5.67
N LEU A 19 30.30 -4.37 -6.20
CA LEU A 19 29.36 -5.40 -5.73
C LEU A 19 29.47 -5.66 -4.22
N ASN A 20 30.70 -5.74 -3.68
CA ASN A 20 30.92 -5.96 -2.25
C ASN A 20 30.37 -4.78 -1.40
N LEU A 21 30.55 -3.54 -1.88
CA LEU A 21 30.05 -2.37 -1.17
C LEU A 21 28.51 -2.30 -1.24
N ALA A 22 27.91 -2.68 -2.36
CA ALA A 22 26.46 -2.75 -2.53
C ALA A 22 25.83 -3.79 -1.59
N LEU A 23 26.49 -4.95 -1.40
CA LEU A 23 26.06 -5.98 -0.46
C LEU A 23 26.11 -5.48 1.00
N ILE A 24 27.20 -4.81 1.38
CA ILE A 24 27.33 -4.20 2.72
C ILE A 24 26.22 -3.16 2.93
N PHE A 25 25.97 -2.32 1.95
CA PHE A 25 24.90 -1.31 2.03
C PHE A 25 23.52 -1.94 2.16
N LEU A 26 23.26 -3.02 1.44
CA LEU A 26 22.01 -3.75 1.50
C LEU A 26 21.76 -4.30 2.91
N VAL A 27 22.72 -5.04 3.47
CA VAL A 27 22.58 -5.65 4.80
C VAL A 27 22.46 -4.58 5.88
N LEU A 28 23.34 -3.57 5.84
CA LEU A 28 23.36 -2.49 6.82
C LEU A 28 22.05 -1.68 6.80
N LYS A 29 21.58 -1.31 5.60
CA LYS A 29 20.35 -0.53 5.44
C LYS A 29 19.11 -1.32 5.86
N LEU A 30 19.05 -2.60 5.51
CA LEU A 30 17.96 -3.49 5.93
C LEU A 30 17.89 -3.60 7.45
N PHE A 31 19.03 -3.81 8.11
CA PHE A 31 19.11 -3.90 9.57
C PHE A 31 18.72 -2.57 10.24
N LEU A 32 19.29 -1.45 9.77
CA LEU A 32 18.99 -0.13 10.33
C LEU A 32 17.53 0.26 10.11
N THR A 33 16.94 -0.03 8.94
CA THR A 33 15.55 0.31 8.67
C THR A 33 14.60 -0.48 9.56
N THR A 34 14.83 -1.80 9.73
CA THR A 34 14.01 -2.63 10.62
C THR A 34 14.15 -2.20 12.08
N LEU A 35 15.34 -1.84 12.50
CA LEU A 35 15.60 -1.36 13.87
C LEU A 35 14.88 -0.03 14.12
N CYS A 36 14.97 0.92 13.20
CA CYS A 36 14.27 2.21 13.30
C CYS A 36 12.75 2.05 13.39
N ILE A 37 12.17 1.18 12.57
CA ILE A 37 10.72 0.89 12.61
C ILE A 37 10.33 0.26 13.95
N ARG A 38 11.13 -0.68 14.46
CA ARG A 38 10.90 -1.34 15.76
C ARG A 38 10.99 -0.37 16.93
N MET A 39 11.87 0.63 16.84
CA MET A 39 12.02 1.69 17.87
C MET A 39 10.92 2.76 17.78
N GLY A 40 9.97 2.64 16.83
CA GLY A 40 8.86 3.59 16.68
C GLY A 40 9.27 4.93 16.05
N LEU A 41 10.43 4.99 15.39
CA LEU A 41 10.84 6.19 14.67
C LEU A 41 9.90 6.39 13.47
N VAL A 42 9.18 7.52 13.47
CA VAL A 42 8.28 7.89 12.40
C VAL A 42 9.10 8.38 11.20
N GLY A 43 9.12 7.59 10.14
CA GLY A 43 9.83 7.92 8.89
C GLY A 43 9.17 7.28 7.68
N GLY A 44 9.47 7.81 6.49
CA GLY A 44 8.99 7.24 5.23
C GLY A 44 9.68 5.91 4.91
N ILE A 45 8.90 4.85 4.71
CA ILE A 45 9.42 3.52 4.35
C ILE A 45 9.85 3.46 2.87
N PHE A 46 9.31 4.33 2.04
CA PHE A 46 9.51 4.31 0.59
C PHE A 46 10.96 4.57 0.18
N ALA A 47 11.61 5.62 0.72
CA ALA A 47 13.00 5.95 0.38
C ALA A 47 14.01 4.83 0.77
N PRO A 48 13.93 4.21 1.97
CA PRO A 48 14.70 3.03 2.28
C PRO A 48 14.45 1.84 1.34
N ALA A 49 13.20 1.66 0.89
CA ALA A 49 12.85 0.61 -0.06
C ALA A 49 13.53 0.79 -1.41
N LEU A 50 13.49 2.01 -1.96
CA LEU A 50 14.18 2.32 -3.21
C LEU A 50 15.70 2.09 -3.10
N PHE A 51 16.29 2.45 -1.97
CA PHE A 51 17.72 2.21 -1.72
C PHE A 51 18.04 0.71 -1.68
N LEU A 52 17.22 -0.07 -0.97
CA LEU A 52 17.38 -1.53 -0.92
C LEU A 52 17.20 -2.15 -2.31
N GLY A 53 16.21 -1.67 -3.08
CA GLY A 53 15.98 -2.09 -4.46
C GLY A 53 17.17 -1.79 -5.37
N ALA A 54 17.76 -0.59 -5.26
CA ALA A 54 18.95 -0.24 -6.01
C ALA A 54 20.16 -1.12 -5.65
N SER A 55 20.38 -1.37 -4.35
CA SER A 55 21.46 -2.23 -3.89
C SER A 55 21.29 -3.68 -4.35
N LEU A 56 20.06 -4.23 -4.25
CA LEU A 56 19.73 -5.54 -4.83
C LEU A 56 19.94 -5.57 -6.33
N GLY A 57 19.58 -4.49 -7.03
CA GLY A 57 19.78 -4.32 -8.46
C GLY A 57 21.24 -4.42 -8.87
N VAL A 58 22.16 -3.80 -8.13
CA VAL A 58 23.60 -3.94 -8.40
C VAL A 58 24.09 -5.36 -8.20
N VAL A 59 23.61 -6.03 -7.14
CA VAL A 59 23.96 -7.44 -6.89
C VAL A 59 23.42 -8.35 -8.01
N SER A 60 22.16 -8.16 -8.42
CA SER A 60 21.56 -8.93 -9.51
C SER A 60 22.16 -8.61 -10.88
N ALA A 61 22.57 -7.37 -11.14
CA ALA A 61 23.30 -6.99 -12.33
C ALA A 61 24.68 -7.66 -12.38
N GLY A 62 25.40 -7.71 -11.26
CA GLY A 62 26.66 -8.42 -11.15
C GLY A 62 26.54 -9.93 -11.43
N LEU A 63 25.47 -10.57 -10.95
CA LEU A 63 25.17 -11.97 -11.29
C LEU A 63 24.74 -12.12 -12.75
N GLY A 64 23.97 -11.16 -13.28
CA GLY A 64 23.52 -11.16 -14.68
C GLY A 64 24.68 -11.07 -15.67
N THR A 65 25.72 -10.30 -15.38
CA THR A 65 26.93 -10.19 -16.22
C THR A 65 27.74 -11.49 -16.24
N LEU A 66 27.63 -12.34 -15.21
CA LEU A 66 28.24 -13.67 -15.22
C LEU A 66 27.49 -14.66 -16.13
N LEU A 67 26.20 -14.42 -16.36
CA LEU A 67 25.35 -15.30 -17.19
C LEU A 67 25.25 -14.84 -18.65
N SER A 68 25.39 -13.53 -18.89
CA SER A 68 25.28 -12.95 -20.24
C SER A 68 26.08 -11.64 -20.33
N GLU A 69 26.85 -11.49 -21.41
CA GLU A 69 27.67 -10.30 -21.65
C GLU A 69 26.86 -9.05 -22.06
N ASN A 70 25.62 -9.24 -22.52
CA ASN A 70 24.79 -8.16 -23.08
C ASN A 70 23.76 -7.60 -22.10
N VAL A 71 24.04 -7.59 -20.81
CA VAL A 71 23.14 -7.10 -19.79
C VAL A 71 23.37 -5.62 -19.53
N ASN A 72 22.32 -4.80 -19.59
CA ASN A 72 22.39 -3.39 -19.23
C ASN A 72 22.16 -3.23 -17.70
N PRO A 73 23.21 -2.92 -16.92
CA PRO A 73 23.10 -2.83 -15.46
C PRO A 73 22.07 -1.79 -14.99
N PHE A 74 21.98 -0.66 -15.71
CA PHE A 74 21.05 0.42 -15.38
C PHE A 74 19.58 -0.07 -15.37
N LEU A 75 19.19 -0.85 -16.39
CA LEU A 75 17.82 -1.38 -16.49
C LEU A 75 17.52 -2.36 -15.35
N ILE A 76 18.47 -3.21 -14.96
CA ILE A 76 18.29 -4.15 -13.85
C ILE A 76 18.15 -3.41 -12.52
N ILE A 77 19.02 -2.45 -12.27
CA ILE A 77 18.98 -1.66 -11.02
C ILE A 77 17.67 -0.90 -10.91
N LEU A 78 17.26 -0.22 -11.97
CA LEU A 78 16.01 0.52 -12.01
C LEU A 78 14.78 -0.38 -11.83
N SER A 79 14.77 -1.54 -12.51
CA SER A 79 13.67 -2.52 -12.40
C SER A 79 13.58 -3.10 -11.00
N SER A 80 14.72 -3.38 -10.34
CA SER A 80 14.76 -3.87 -8.95
C SER A 80 14.27 -2.80 -7.96
N MET A 81 14.63 -1.53 -8.17
CA MET A 81 14.10 -0.40 -7.38
C MET A 81 12.57 -0.31 -7.48
N ALA A 82 12.06 -0.36 -8.70
CA ALA A 82 10.63 -0.24 -8.96
C ALA A 82 9.84 -1.44 -8.40
N ALA A 83 10.39 -2.64 -8.53
CA ALA A 83 9.80 -3.88 -8.02
C ALA A 83 9.67 -3.84 -6.49
N LEU A 84 10.73 -3.47 -5.77
CA LEU A 84 10.71 -3.38 -4.31
C LEU A 84 9.79 -2.25 -3.82
N GLY A 85 9.81 -1.09 -4.48
CA GLY A 85 8.89 0.01 -4.22
C GLY A 85 7.43 -0.42 -4.38
N SER A 86 7.12 -1.19 -5.43
CA SER A 86 5.78 -1.70 -5.69
C SER A 86 5.29 -2.68 -4.62
N CYS A 87 6.14 -3.60 -4.16
CA CYS A 87 5.77 -4.56 -3.11
C CYS A 87 5.45 -3.86 -1.77
N ILE A 88 6.11 -2.74 -1.48
CA ILE A 88 5.88 -2.00 -0.24
C ILE A 88 4.63 -1.13 -0.31
N ILE A 89 4.43 -0.39 -1.41
CA ILE A 89 3.28 0.52 -1.58
C ILE A 89 2.02 -0.25 -1.94
N GLY A 90 2.12 -1.37 -2.66
CA GLY A 90 0.97 -2.10 -3.18
C GLY A 90 0.37 -1.51 -4.45
N GLY A 91 1.12 -0.67 -5.19
CA GLY A 91 0.66 0.00 -6.41
C GLY A 91 1.49 -0.36 -7.66
N PRO A 92 1.33 -1.56 -8.24
CA PRO A 92 2.17 -2.01 -9.36
C PRO A 92 2.08 -1.11 -10.59
N ILE A 93 0.88 -0.73 -11.00
CA ILE A 93 0.67 0.11 -12.19
C ILE A 93 1.26 1.51 -11.98
N ALA A 94 1.06 2.10 -10.79
CA ALA A 94 1.61 3.41 -10.47
C ALA A 94 3.14 3.43 -10.54
N ASN A 95 3.80 2.38 -10.06
CA ASN A 95 5.27 2.29 -10.11
C ASN A 95 5.80 2.13 -11.54
N VAL A 96 5.11 1.41 -12.43
CA VAL A 96 5.47 1.35 -13.86
C VAL A 96 5.38 2.74 -14.50
N LEU A 97 4.30 3.48 -14.23
CA LEU A 97 4.10 4.82 -14.76
C LEU A 97 5.15 5.81 -14.23
N ILE A 98 5.51 5.73 -12.94
CA ILE A 98 6.58 6.53 -12.34
C ILE A 98 7.90 6.27 -13.05
N VAL A 99 8.25 5.01 -13.30
CA VAL A 99 9.48 4.66 -14.04
C VAL A 99 9.45 5.25 -15.45
N PHE A 100 8.33 5.12 -16.15
CA PHE A 100 8.18 5.69 -17.49
C PHE A 100 8.33 7.20 -17.49
N GLU A 101 7.70 7.90 -16.56
CA GLU A 101 7.74 9.35 -16.45
C GLU A 101 9.15 9.87 -16.12
N LEU A 102 9.84 9.21 -15.17
CA LEU A 102 11.19 9.61 -14.76
C LEU A 102 12.26 9.32 -15.81
N THR A 103 12.11 8.26 -16.58
CA THR A 103 13.13 7.85 -17.57
C THR A 103 12.81 8.30 -18.98
N SER A 104 11.53 8.60 -19.28
CA SER A 104 11.01 8.84 -20.63
C SER A 104 11.43 7.72 -21.61
N ASN A 105 11.68 6.52 -21.10
CA ASN A 105 12.17 5.38 -21.85
C ASN A 105 11.21 4.20 -21.72
N TYR A 106 10.60 3.83 -22.85
CA TYR A 106 9.65 2.74 -22.92
C TYR A 106 10.28 1.38 -22.57
N GLN A 107 11.52 1.14 -22.98
CA GLN A 107 12.22 -0.10 -22.68
C GLN A 107 12.49 -0.27 -21.18
N ALA A 108 12.82 0.83 -20.49
CA ALA A 108 12.98 0.85 -19.05
C ALA A 108 11.64 0.58 -18.31
N ALA A 109 10.55 1.17 -18.79
CA ALA A 109 9.22 0.94 -18.22
C ALA A 109 8.74 -0.50 -18.42
N LEU A 110 8.99 -1.10 -19.59
CA LEU A 110 8.64 -2.50 -19.86
C LEU A 110 9.44 -3.47 -18.98
N SER A 111 10.76 -3.29 -18.87
CA SER A 111 11.61 -4.13 -18.04
C SER A 111 11.22 -4.03 -16.56
N ALA A 112 10.96 -2.82 -16.07
CA ALA A 112 10.44 -2.59 -14.73
C ALA A 112 9.06 -3.23 -14.53
N GLY A 113 8.17 -3.13 -15.51
CA GLY A 113 6.83 -3.72 -15.47
C GLY A 113 6.87 -5.24 -15.27
N VAL A 114 7.70 -5.95 -16.02
CA VAL A 114 7.87 -7.40 -15.86
C VAL A 114 8.39 -7.73 -14.46
N CYS A 115 9.41 -7.03 -13.98
CA CYS A 115 9.96 -7.25 -12.64
C CYS A 115 8.94 -6.94 -11.52
N ILE A 116 8.15 -5.87 -11.68
CA ILE A 116 7.09 -5.50 -10.75
C ILE A 116 6.04 -6.59 -10.67
N VAL A 117 5.57 -7.10 -11.80
CA VAL A 117 4.53 -8.15 -11.82
C VAL A 117 5.03 -9.41 -11.12
N VAL A 118 6.22 -9.89 -11.45
CA VAL A 118 6.80 -11.08 -10.83
C VAL A 118 6.99 -10.87 -9.33
N ALA A 119 7.56 -9.73 -8.92
CA ALA A 119 7.80 -9.41 -7.52
C ALA A 119 6.48 -9.31 -6.73
N THR A 120 5.44 -8.70 -7.31
CA THR A 120 4.12 -8.57 -6.68
C THR A 120 3.46 -9.93 -6.50
N ILE A 121 3.53 -10.83 -7.50
CA ILE A 121 3.00 -12.20 -7.39
C ILE A 121 3.72 -12.96 -6.27
N VAL A 122 5.05 -12.93 -6.26
CA VAL A 122 5.85 -13.61 -5.23
C VAL A 122 5.54 -13.03 -3.84
N SER A 123 5.49 -11.72 -3.72
CA SER A 123 5.16 -11.03 -2.46
C SER A 123 3.76 -11.40 -1.97
N SER A 124 2.77 -11.44 -2.85
CA SER A 124 1.38 -11.79 -2.49
C SER A 124 1.25 -13.25 -2.04
N GLN A 125 2.04 -14.16 -2.60
CA GLN A 125 2.04 -15.57 -2.18
C GLN A 125 2.75 -15.81 -0.85
N LEU A 126 3.83 -15.05 -0.57
CA LEU A 126 4.64 -15.23 0.65
C LEU A 126 4.09 -14.45 1.84
N ILE A 127 3.61 -13.23 1.61
CA ILE A 127 3.26 -12.26 2.67
C ILE A 127 1.76 -11.96 2.67
N GLY A 128 1.08 -12.12 1.53
CA GLY A 128 -0.36 -11.95 1.33
C GLY A 128 -0.74 -10.52 0.97
N GLN A 129 -0.42 -9.54 1.80
CA GLN A 129 -0.82 -8.14 1.62
C GLN A 129 0.39 -7.21 1.56
N SER A 130 0.22 -6.03 0.95
CA SER A 130 1.29 -5.02 0.93
C SER A 130 1.63 -4.56 2.36
N THR A 131 2.82 -3.98 2.54
CA THR A 131 3.25 -3.49 3.85
C THR A 131 2.30 -2.40 4.40
N PHE A 132 1.74 -1.58 3.52
CA PHE A 132 0.75 -0.57 3.91
C PHE A 132 -0.57 -1.19 4.34
N ASP A 133 -1.06 -2.21 3.64
CA ASP A 133 -2.29 -2.92 4.02
C ASP A 133 -2.13 -3.59 5.39
N GLN A 134 -0.97 -4.20 5.67
CA GLN A 134 -0.67 -4.79 6.96
C GLN A 134 -0.63 -3.75 8.09
N LEU A 135 -0.03 -2.58 7.83
CA LEU A 135 0.01 -1.49 8.81
C LEU A 135 -1.38 -0.94 9.14
N LEU A 136 -2.28 -0.91 8.15
CA LEU A 136 -3.66 -0.47 8.33
C LEU A 136 -4.50 -1.53 9.03
N ASN A 137 -4.35 -2.79 8.67
CA ASN A 137 -5.01 -3.91 9.35
C ASN A 137 -4.61 -3.99 10.83
N ASN A 138 -3.34 -3.76 11.17
CA ASN A 138 -2.89 -3.70 12.56
C ASN A 138 -3.52 -2.54 13.36
N ARG A 139 -4.07 -1.54 12.67
CA ARG A 139 -4.83 -0.44 13.27
C ARG A 139 -6.35 -0.66 13.20
N ASN A 140 -6.81 -1.86 12.85
CA ASN A 140 -8.22 -2.21 12.62
C ASN A 140 -8.89 -1.34 11.53
N ILE A 141 -8.12 -0.93 10.52
CA ILE A 141 -8.61 -0.20 9.36
C ILE A 141 -8.51 -1.15 8.17
N ASP A 142 -9.62 -1.78 7.82
CA ASP A 142 -9.71 -2.66 6.66
C ASP A 142 -10.10 -1.85 5.41
N ILE A 143 -9.16 -1.66 4.49
CA ILE A 143 -9.39 -0.86 3.26
C ILE A 143 -10.08 -1.70 2.17
N THR A 144 -10.05 -3.02 2.26
CA THR A 144 -10.66 -3.91 1.27
C THR A 144 -12.17 -3.74 1.23
N VAL A 145 -12.72 -3.23 2.32
CA VAL A 145 -14.15 -3.02 2.56
C VAL A 145 -14.54 -1.59 2.19
N GLY A 146 -14.46 -1.13 0.99
CA GLY A 146 -14.88 0.17 0.47
C GLY A 146 -15.12 1.33 1.49
N ARG A 147 -14.98 2.57 1.07
CA ARG A 147 -15.14 3.76 1.95
C ARG A 147 -16.48 3.80 2.70
N ASP A 148 -17.53 3.34 2.06
CA ASP A 148 -18.90 3.42 2.60
C ASP A 148 -19.07 2.49 3.80
N ILE A 149 -18.47 1.29 3.76
CA ILE A 149 -18.56 0.33 4.86
C ILE A 149 -17.66 0.75 6.03
N LEU A 150 -16.48 1.33 5.75
CA LEU A 150 -15.64 1.92 6.81
C LEU A 150 -16.34 3.08 7.54
N PHE A 151 -17.11 3.88 6.80
CA PHE A 151 -17.92 4.95 7.36
C PHE A 151 -19.04 4.38 8.24
N LEU A 152 -19.72 3.33 7.79
CA LEU A 152 -20.78 2.66 8.54
C LEU A 152 -20.25 1.95 9.79
N GLN A 153 -19.08 1.28 9.73
CA GLN A 153 -18.46 0.62 10.88
C GLN A 153 -18.08 1.58 12.02
N ARG A 154 -17.83 2.84 11.71
CA ARG A 154 -17.49 3.87 12.69
C ARG A 154 -18.70 4.56 13.28
N LYS A 155 -19.84 4.54 12.61
CA LYS A 155 -21.08 5.14 13.11
C LYS A 155 -21.80 4.20 14.07
N LYS A 156 -22.23 4.73 15.20
CA LYS A 156 -23.11 4.00 16.10
C LYS A 156 -24.51 3.94 15.49
N ILE A 157 -25.21 2.83 15.66
CA ILE A 157 -26.60 2.67 15.19
C ILE A 157 -27.48 3.84 15.62
N LYS A 158 -27.26 4.38 16.82
CA LYS A 158 -27.98 5.54 17.37
C LYS A 158 -27.83 6.84 16.53
N GLU A 159 -26.80 6.93 15.67
CA GLU A 159 -26.54 8.09 14.80
C GLU A 159 -27.17 7.96 13.43
N ILE A 160 -27.57 6.73 13.06
CA ILE A 160 -28.13 6.41 11.74
C ILE A 160 -29.63 6.19 11.83
N VAL A 161 -30.13 5.77 13.01
CA VAL A 161 -31.56 5.53 13.22
C VAL A 161 -32.29 6.86 13.19
N ASP A 162 -33.27 6.94 12.31
CA ASP A 162 -34.22 8.04 12.26
C ASP A 162 -34.96 8.11 13.61
N LYS A 163 -35.03 9.30 14.18
CA LYS A 163 -35.69 9.50 15.47
C LYS A 163 -37.18 9.83 15.32
N ASP A 164 -37.59 10.14 14.10
CA ASP A 164 -38.97 10.48 13.76
C ASP A 164 -39.77 9.24 13.36
N PHE A 165 -39.91 8.29 14.26
CA PHE A 165 -40.77 7.12 14.08
C PHE A 165 -41.92 7.14 15.07
N LEU A 166 -43.09 6.74 14.62
CA LEU A 166 -44.29 6.64 15.43
C LEU A 166 -44.23 5.39 16.33
N LYS A 167 -44.38 5.59 17.64
CA LYS A 167 -44.54 4.49 18.58
C LYS A 167 -46.02 4.30 18.86
N ILE A 168 -46.51 3.06 18.65
CA ILE A 168 -47.90 2.67 18.87
C ILE A 168 -47.94 1.71 20.05
N ASP A 169 -48.76 2.05 21.05
CA ASP A 169 -49.10 1.15 22.16
C ASP A 169 -50.15 0.12 21.72
N GLY A 170 -50.03 -1.13 22.14
CA GLY A 170 -50.92 -2.23 21.77
C GLY A 170 -52.35 -2.06 22.26
N ASN A 171 -52.63 -1.11 23.16
CA ASN A 171 -53.94 -0.88 23.72
C ASN A 171 -54.80 0.12 22.93
N ILE A 172 -54.27 0.71 21.81
CA ILE A 172 -55.05 1.66 21.01
C ILE A 172 -55.87 0.94 19.95
N THR A 173 -56.96 1.54 19.53
CA THR A 173 -57.80 1.02 18.46
C THR A 173 -57.19 1.31 17.08
N VAL A 174 -57.52 0.50 16.08
CA VAL A 174 -57.09 0.69 14.69
C VAL A 174 -57.45 2.10 14.17
N LYS A 175 -58.61 2.62 14.61
CA LYS A 175 -59.08 3.94 14.20
C LYS A 175 -58.15 5.07 14.74
N GLU A 176 -57.75 4.97 15.96
CA GLU A 176 -56.79 5.92 16.59
C GLU A 176 -55.40 5.82 15.95
N ALA A 177 -54.97 4.59 15.63
CA ALA A 177 -53.70 4.40 14.93
C ALA A 177 -53.71 5.10 13.54
N ILE A 178 -54.78 5.00 12.76
CA ILE A 178 -54.92 5.66 11.46
C ILE A 178 -54.90 7.18 11.60
N GLU A 179 -55.52 7.75 12.64
CA GLU A 179 -55.45 9.20 12.90
C GLU A 179 -54.04 9.65 13.26
N MET A 180 -53.31 8.85 14.03
CA MET A 180 -51.91 9.14 14.35
C MET A 180 -51.01 9.11 13.12
N PHE A 181 -51.18 8.14 12.22
CA PHE A 181 -50.43 8.11 10.95
C PHE A 181 -50.67 9.34 10.06
N LYS A 182 -51.93 9.83 10.02
CA LYS A 182 -52.27 11.04 9.26
C LYS A 182 -51.67 12.32 9.87
N THR A 183 -51.57 12.37 11.19
CA THR A 183 -51.07 13.56 11.89
C THR A 183 -49.54 13.66 11.82
N PHE A 184 -48.83 12.52 11.83
CA PHE A 184 -47.37 12.48 11.84
C PHE A 184 -46.73 12.32 10.46
N GLU A 185 -47.51 12.17 9.39
CA GLU A 185 -47.05 11.94 8.01
C GLU A 185 -45.98 10.82 7.88
N CYS A 186 -45.98 9.85 8.78
CA CYS A 186 -45.03 8.74 8.79
C CYS A 186 -45.56 7.57 7.99
N SER A 187 -44.65 6.84 7.30
CA SER A 187 -44.97 5.63 6.54
C SER A 187 -44.87 4.36 7.40
N GLU A 188 -44.17 4.43 8.54
CA GLU A 188 -43.89 3.27 9.39
C GLU A 188 -44.10 3.59 10.87
N ALA A 189 -44.60 2.61 11.62
CA ALA A 189 -44.76 2.70 13.05
C ALA A 189 -44.29 1.41 13.72
N TYR A 190 -43.70 1.52 14.90
CA TYR A 190 -43.24 0.38 15.69
C TYR A 190 -44.17 0.13 16.88
N TYR A 191 -44.60 -1.08 16.99
CA TYR A 191 -45.35 -1.56 18.15
C TYR A 191 -44.38 -1.74 19.33
N VAL A 192 -44.71 -1.15 20.46
CA VAL A 192 -44.00 -1.32 21.73
C VAL A 192 -44.91 -2.04 22.67
N GLY A 193 -44.65 -3.34 22.86
CA GLY A 193 -45.37 -4.22 23.79
C GLY A 193 -44.64 -4.40 25.10
#